data_d396a5e7f45a9e2741c8900afc5a815d
#
_entry.id   d396a5e7f45a9e2741c8900afc5a815d
#
_cell.length_a   1.000
_cell.length_b   1.000
_cell.length_c   1.000
_cell.angle_alpha   90.00
_cell.angle_beta   90.00
_cell.angle_gamma   90.00
#
_symmetry.space_group_name_H-M   'P 1'
#
loop_
_entity.id
_entity.type
_entity.pdbx_description
1 polymer ?
#
loop_
_entity_poly.entity_id
_entity_poly.type
_entity_poly.pdbx_seq_one_letter_code
_entity_poly.pdbx_strand_id
1 'polypeptide(L)'
;DTLLSFFSVGLIPSGSNDPYALRRATQGIVRILEDFGWNIPMDELIASLYALSFDSLTYDNQEEVLNFIKARVDKMMGSTAKDIKEAVLASSNFVVSDMIEAAEALSEAAKTEDYKSSVESLSRAFTLAEKAEGSVKVDTSLFENEQEKELAQAVESLELKGSASDKLDQLFVLSPVIDAFFDNTMVMAEDIDVKNNRLAILAELVNKAKTVAAFNLLNTK
;
A
#
# COMPACT_ATOMS: atom_id res chain seq x y z
N ASP A 1 4.33 24.54 -1.06
CA ASP A 1 3.58 25.65 -1.76
C ASP A 1 3.98 25.78 -3.23
N THR A 2 5.26 26.04 -3.58
CA THR A 2 5.70 26.32 -4.96
C THR A 2 5.25 25.25 -5.97
N LEU A 3 5.45 23.95 -5.67
CA LEU A 3 5.04 22.85 -6.54
C LEU A 3 3.55 22.92 -6.83
N LEU A 4 2.72 23.10 -5.80
CA LEU A 4 1.27 23.19 -5.92
C LEU A 4 0.83 24.38 -6.76
N SER A 5 1.45 25.55 -6.52
CA SER A 5 1.14 26.77 -7.28
C SER A 5 1.43 26.60 -8.78
N PHE A 6 2.54 25.96 -9.15
CA PHE A 6 2.84 25.70 -10.57
C PHE A 6 1.86 24.70 -11.19
N PHE A 7 1.52 23.65 -10.48
CA PHE A 7 0.57 22.64 -10.96
C PHE A 7 -0.84 23.25 -11.12
N SER A 8 -1.27 24.11 -10.18
CA SER A 8 -2.61 24.73 -10.25
C SER A 8 -2.82 25.66 -11.45
N VAL A 9 -1.75 26.14 -12.05
CA VAL A 9 -1.81 26.97 -13.30
C VAL A 9 -1.37 26.17 -14.53
N GLY A 10 -1.30 24.84 -14.43
CA GLY A 10 -0.99 23.95 -15.56
C GLY A 10 0.49 23.94 -16.00
N LEU A 11 1.40 24.50 -15.21
CA LEU A 11 2.84 24.51 -15.50
C LEU A 11 3.51 23.21 -15.00
N ILE A 12 3.04 22.08 -15.54
CA ILE A 12 3.48 20.74 -15.19
C ILE A 12 4.66 20.33 -16.08
N PRO A 13 5.80 19.86 -15.52
CA PRO A 13 6.92 19.39 -16.32
C PRO A 13 6.57 18.20 -17.21
N SER A 14 6.81 18.30 -18.51
CA SER A 14 6.54 17.25 -19.50
C SER A 14 7.78 16.92 -20.34
N GLY A 15 8.01 15.64 -20.63
CA GLY A 15 9.18 15.20 -21.37
C GLY A 15 10.49 15.73 -20.80
N SER A 16 11.31 16.41 -21.61
CA SER A 16 12.53 17.09 -21.18
C SER A 16 12.30 18.53 -20.68
N ASN A 17 11.08 19.06 -20.83
CA ASN A 17 10.75 20.43 -20.49
C ASN A 17 10.45 20.58 -18.98
N ASP A 18 11.31 21.29 -18.28
CA ASP A 18 11.19 21.62 -16.85
C ASP A 18 11.85 22.99 -16.57
N PRO A 19 11.28 24.07 -17.12
CA PRO A 19 11.90 25.41 -17.08
C PRO A 19 12.05 25.96 -15.65
N TYR A 20 11.26 25.45 -14.71
CA TYR A 20 11.27 25.89 -13.31
C TYR A 20 12.00 24.90 -12.38
N ALA A 21 12.64 23.88 -12.94
CA ALA A 21 13.37 22.85 -12.19
C ALA A 21 12.53 22.14 -11.10
N LEU A 22 11.23 21.96 -11.33
CA LEU A 22 10.31 21.35 -10.37
C LEU A 22 10.70 19.90 -10.03
N ARG A 23 11.24 19.15 -11.03
CA ARG A 23 11.75 17.79 -10.79
C ARG A 23 12.90 17.79 -9.79
N ARG A 24 13.83 18.74 -9.90
CA ARG A 24 14.96 18.86 -8.98
C ARG A 24 14.52 19.32 -7.60
N ALA A 25 13.61 20.28 -7.52
CA ALA A 25 13.04 20.74 -6.26
C ALA A 25 12.32 19.61 -5.51
N THR A 26 11.47 18.83 -6.23
CA THR A 26 10.77 17.68 -5.64
C THR A 26 11.74 16.58 -5.22
N GLN A 27 12.80 16.31 -6.01
CA GLN A 27 13.84 15.36 -5.62
C GLN A 27 14.54 15.79 -4.31
N GLY A 28 14.75 17.08 -4.12
CA GLY A 28 15.31 17.63 -2.87
C GLY A 28 14.37 17.43 -1.69
N ILE A 29 13.05 17.63 -1.88
CA ILE A 29 12.04 17.38 -0.84
C ILE A 29 12.06 15.91 -0.42
N VAL A 30 11.95 14.99 -1.38
CA VAL A 30 11.93 13.55 -1.12
C VAL A 30 13.20 13.10 -0.39
N ARG A 31 14.39 13.62 -0.79
CA ARG A 31 15.66 13.33 -0.12
C ARG A 31 15.69 13.82 1.32
N ILE A 32 15.17 15.02 1.59
CA ILE A 32 15.11 15.57 2.96
C ILE A 32 14.20 14.69 3.82
N LEU A 33 13.04 14.29 3.30
CA LEU A 33 12.09 13.42 4.03
C LEU A 33 12.72 12.07 4.38
N GLU A 34 13.50 11.49 3.46
CA GLU A 34 14.24 10.25 3.68
C GLU A 34 15.40 10.45 4.67
N ASP A 35 16.30 11.40 4.40
CA ASP A 35 17.53 11.62 5.19
C ASP A 35 17.22 11.89 6.68
N PHE A 36 16.10 12.54 6.97
CA PHE A 36 15.66 12.86 8.34
C PHE A 36 14.64 11.87 8.90
N GLY A 37 14.18 10.89 8.13
CA GLY A 37 13.18 9.92 8.56
C GLY A 37 11.86 10.57 9.00
N TRP A 38 11.44 11.64 8.33
CA TRP A 38 10.23 12.36 8.72
C TRP A 38 8.99 11.58 8.29
N ASN A 39 8.22 11.16 9.28
CA ASN A 39 6.96 10.45 9.10
C ASN A 39 5.83 11.44 8.77
N ILE A 40 5.82 11.92 7.52
CA ILE A 40 4.82 12.87 7.01
C ILE A 40 3.99 12.18 5.93
N PRO A 41 2.69 11.92 6.20
CA PRO A 41 1.77 11.42 5.17
C PRO A 41 1.61 12.48 4.07
N MET A 42 2.10 12.17 2.87
CA MET A 42 2.16 13.13 1.77
C MET A 42 0.79 13.48 1.20
N ASP A 43 -0.14 12.56 1.21
CA ASP A 43 -1.54 12.75 0.81
C ASP A 43 -2.24 13.74 1.75
N GLU A 44 -2.11 13.56 3.07
CA GLU A 44 -2.67 14.48 4.07
C GLU A 44 -2.01 15.86 4.00
N LEU A 45 -0.69 15.90 3.82
CA LEU A 45 0.05 17.16 3.67
C LEU A 45 -0.44 17.91 2.43
N ILE A 46 -0.52 17.24 1.29
CA ILE A 46 -0.97 17.88 0.04
C ILE A 46 -2.42 18.35 0.17
N ALA A 47 -3.33 17.52 0.71
CA ALA A 47 -4.71 17.90 0.95
C ALA A 47 -4.82 19.14 1.88
N SER A 48 -4.04 19.18 2.96
CA SER A 48 -4.00 20.31 3.89
C SER A 48 -3.49 21.59 3.22
N LEU A 49 -2.45 21.49 2.39
CA LEU A 49 -1.92 22.64 1.66
C LEU A 49 -2.94 23.18 0.62
N TYR A 50 -3.70 22.31 -0.04
CA TYR A 50 -4.79 22.74 -0.92
C TYR A 50 -5.89 23.46 -0.13
N ALA A 51 -6.28 22.93 1.02
CA ALA A 51 -7.31 23.55 1.87
C ALA A 51 -6.89 24.93 2.41
N LEU A 52 -5.59 25.15 2.63
CA LEU A 52 -5.04 26.43 3.09
C LEU A 52 -4.79 27.45 1.95
N SER A 53 -4.73 26.99 0.72
CA SER A 53 -4.47 27.82 -0.45
C SER A 53 -5.79 28.46 -0.93
N PHE A 54 -6.24 29.46 -0.20
CA PHE A 54 -7.48 30.22 -0.45
C PHE A 54 -7.75 30.50 -1.93
N ASP A 55 -8.98 30.27 -2.40
CA ASP A 55 -9.66 30.74 -3.62
C ASP A 55 -8.87 30.84 -4.95
N SER A 56 -7.54 30.74 -4.93
CA SER A 56 -6.69 30.93 -6.09
C SER A 56 -6.31 29.63 -6.82
N LEU A 57 -6.51 28.46 -6.20
CA LEU A 57 -6.28 27.18 -6.84
C LEU A 57 -7.58 26.69 -7.47
N THR A 58 -7.79 27.03 -8.73
CA THR A 58 -9.01 26.74 -9.47
C THR A 58 -9.07 25.32 -10.02
N TYR A 59 -8.02 24.53 -9.86
CA TYR A 59 -7.90 23.19 -10.43
C TYR A 59 -7.44 22.18 -9.38
N ASP A 60 -8.26 21.15 -9.14
CA ASP A 60 -7.92 20.05 -8.27
C ASP A 60 -7.02 19.06 -9.02
N ASN A 61 -5.72 19.15 -8.78
CA ASN A 61 -4.69 18.29 -9.36
C ASN A 61 -3.86 17.58 -8.29
N GLN A 62 -4.44 17.30 -7.12
CA GLN A 62 -3.77 16.64 -6.01
C GLN A 62 -3.15 15.31 -6.43
N GLU A 63 -3.88 14.50 -7.19
CA GLU A 63 -3.39 13.21 -7.69
C GLU A 63 -2.17 13.38 -8.61
N GLU A 64 -2.17 14.37 -9.50
CA GLU A 64 -1.01 14.64 -10.36
C GLU A 64 0.23 15.03 -9.56
N VAL A 65 0.05 15.85 -8.52
CA VAL A 65 1.15 16.23 -7.60
C VAL A 65 1.67 15.01 -6.85
N LEU A 66 0.80 14.18 -6.30
CA LEU A 66 1.18 12.95 -5.60
C LEU A 66 1.94 12.00 -6.54
N ASN A 67 1.45 11.78 -7.74
CA ASN A 67 2.12 10.97 -8.76
C ASN A 67 3.47 11.56 -9.17
N PHE A 68 3.57 12.88 -9.25
CA PHE A 68 4.83 13.56 -9.51
C PHE A 68 5.84 13.34 -8.39
N ILE A 69 5.42 13.33 -7.12
CA ILE A 69 6.28 13.01 -5.97
C ILE A 69 6.65 11.52 -5.98
N LYS A 70 5.68 10.60 -6.16
CA LYS A 70 5.93 9.14 -6.27
C LYS A 70 6.99 8.80 -7.31
N ALA A 71 6.97 9.47 -8.44
CA ALA A 71 8.00 9.28 -9.48
C ALA A 71 9.43 9.69 -9.04
N ARG A 72 9.61 10.44 -7.95
CA ARG A 72 10.91 10.74 -7.34
C ARG A 72 11.28 9.72 -6.30
N VAL A 73 10.30 9.25 -5.53
CA VAL A 73 10.47 8.10 -4.62
C VAL A 73 10.93 6.86 -5.41
N ASP A 74 10.28 6.55 -6.54
CA ASP A 74 10.69 5.47 -7.47
C ASP A 74 12.18 5.57 -7.86
N LYS A 75 12.64 6.78 -8.21
CA LYS A 75 14.05 7.00 -8.56
C LYS A 75 15.00 6.79 -7.39
N MET A 76 14.58 7.08 -6.17
CA MET A 76 15.40 6.89 -4.97
C MET A 76 15.55 5.43 -4.61
N MET A 77 14.57 4.60 -4.90
CA MET A 77 14.68 3.14 -4.75
C MET A 77 15.75 2.50 -5.67
N GLY A 78 16.35 3.26 -6.57
CA GLY A 78 17.54 2.86 -7.36
C GLY A 78 17.33 1.58 -8.15
N SER A 79 18.16 0.56 -7.86
CA SER A 79 18.16 -0.75 -8.55
C SER A 79 17.18 -1.77 -7.99
N THR A 80 16.30 -1.39 -7.05
CA THR A 80 15.22 -2.25 -6.57
C THR A 80 14.40 -2.82 -7.72
N ALA A 81 14.00 -4.09 -7.63
CA ALA A 81 13.19 -4.76 -8.64
C ALA A 81 11.90 -3.99 -8.96
N LYS A 82 11.49 -4.00 -10.23
CA LYS A 82 10.38 -3.17 -10.71
C LYS A 82 9.06 -3.49 -10.01
N ASP A 83 8.77 -4.76 -9.82
CA ASP A 83 7.56 -5.22 -9.13
C ASP A 83 7.52 -4.79 -7.66
N ILE A 84 8.65 -4.82 -6.96
CA ILE A 84 8.76 -4.31 -5.59
C ILE A 84 8.46 -2.80 -5.55
N LYS A 85 9.05 -2.03 -6.47
CA LYS A 85 8.76 -0.59 -6.59
C LYS A 85 7.28 -0.32 -6.82
N GLU A 86 6.68 -1.03 -7.79
CA GLU A 86 5.26 -0.90 -8.11
C GLU A 86 4.38 -1.25 -6.91
N ALA A 87 4.69 -2.33 -6.20
CA ALA A 87 3.94 -2.76 -5.02
C ALA A 87 4.00 -1.73 -3.88
N VAL A 88 5.18 -1.19 -3.60
CA VAL A 88 5.37 -0.19 -2.55
C VAL A 88 4.73 1.14 -2.92
N LEU A 89 4.89 1.62 -4.16
CA LEU A 89 4.27 2.86 -4.63
C LEU A 89 2.73 2.80 -4.68
N ALA A 90 2.17 1.60 -4.72
CA ALA A 90 0.73 1.34 -4.62
C ALA A 90 0.23 1.13 -3.18
N SER A 91 1.11 1.24 -2.17
CA SER A 91 0.69 1.18 -0.76
C SER A 91 -0.30 2.29 -0.42
N SER A 92 -1.13 2.06 0.61
CA SER A 92 -2.06 3.06 1.13
C SER A 92 -1.41 4.07 2.08
N ASN A 93 -0.16 3.84 2.48
CA ASN A 93 0.63 4.75 3.32
C ASN A 93 1.64 5.50 2.45
N PHE A 94 1.41 6.78 2.20
CA PHE A 94 2.35 7.60 1.43
C PHE A 94 3.28 8.40 2.35
N VAL A 95 4.10 7.68 3.11
CA VAL A 95 5.25 8.24 3.84
C VAL A 95 6.53 7.84 3.12
N VAL A 96 7.35 8.82 2.74
CA VAL A 96 8.54 8.60 1.86
C VAL A 96 9.54 7.63 2.49
N SER A 97 9.90 7.83 3.76
CA SER A 97 10.80 6.93 4.50
C SER A 97 10.27 5.51 4.57
N ASP A 98 9.00 5.34 4.92
CA ASP A 98 8.36 4.02 5.03
C ASP A 98 8.36 3.27 3.69
N MET A 99 8.11 3.99 2.58
CA MET A 99 8.16 3.38 1.24
C MET A 99 9.56 2.89 0.88
N ILE A 100 10.59 3.66 1.18
CA ILE A 100 11.97 3.27 0.88
C ILE A 100 12.38 2.07 1.75
N GLU A 101 12.10 2.13 3.05
CA GLU A 101 12.34 1.01 3.97
C GLU A 101 11.58 -0.26 3.56
N ALA A 102 10.32 -0.14 3.14
CA ALA A 102 9.54 -1.27 2.66
C ALA A 102 10.14 -1.90 1.40
N ALA A 103 10.65 -1.07 0.46
CA ALA A 103 11.30 -1.56 -0.75
C ALA A 103 12.60 -2.31 -0.44
N GLU A 104 13.39 -1.81 0.51
CA GLU A 104 14.61 -2.48 0.99
C GLU A 104 14.28 -3.80 1.69
N ALA A 105 13.33 -3.78 2.63
CA ALA A 105 12.91 -4.96 3.38
C ALA A 105 12.34 -6.05 2.45
N LEU A 106 11.51 -5.70 1.45
CA LEU A 106 11.02 -6.64 0.45
C LEU A 106 12.16 -7.20 -0.43
N SER A 107 13.14 -6.37 -0.78
CA SER A 107 14.31 -6.81 -1.55
C SER A 107 15.18 -7.81 -0.77
N GLU A 108 15.30 -7.67 0.53
CA GLU A 108 15.98 -8.63 1.40
C GLU A 108 15.13 -9.89 1.61
N ALA A 109 13.84 -9.74 1.90
CA ALA A 109 12.92 -10.86 2.04
C ALA A 109 12.86 -11.74 0.79
N ALA A 110 12.96 -11.15 -0.41
CA ALA A 110 12.97 -11.88 -1.68
C ALA A 110 14.14 -12.89 -1.83
N LYS A 111 15.12 -12.85 -0.95
CA LYS A 111 16.24 -13.79 -0.90
C LYS A 111 15.97 -15.00 0.01
N THR A 112 14.88 -14.98 0.76
CA THR A 112 14.52 -16.05 1.71
C THR A 112 13.67 -17.14 1.04
N GLU A 113 13.69 -18.34 1.60
CA GLU A 113 12.95 -19.49 1.07
C GLU A 113 11.42 -19.31 1.20
N ASP A 114 10.97 -18.65 2.28
CA ASP A 114 9.55 -18.47 2.60
C ASP A 114 8.88 -17.32 1.85
N TYR A 115 9.67 -16.46 1.20
CA TYR A 115 9.16 -15.28 0.50
C TYR A 115 8.07 -15.61 -0.51
N LYS A 116 8.35 -16.59 -1.37
CA LYS A 116 7.46 -16.96 -2.46
C LYS A 116 6.10 -17.40 -1.94
N SER A 117 6.06 -18.33 -1.00
CA SER A 117 4.81 -18.84 -0.43
C SER A 117 4.03 -17.74 0.29
N SER A 118 4.73 -16.90 1.08
CA SER A 118 4.12 -15.81 1.81
C SER A 118 3.48 -14.75 0.89
N VAL A 119 4.18 -14.38 -0.17
CA VAL A 119 3.65 -13.44 -1.17
C VAL A 119 2.48 -14.05 -1.93
N GLU A 120 2.53 -15.34 -2.30
CA GLU A 120 1.43 -16.02 -2.99
C GLU A 120 0.15 -16.05 -2.14
N SER A 121 0.26 -16.38 -0.84
CA SER A 121 -0.88 -16.39 0.09
C SER A 121 -1.50 -14.99 0.20
N LEU A 122 -0.69 -13.94 0.44
CA LEU A 122 -1.16 -12.57 0.51
C LEU A 122 -1.74 -12.09 -0.84
N SER A 123 -1.08 -12.36 -1.95
CA SER A 123 -1.55 -11.97 -3.29
C SER A 123 -2.92 -12.56 -3.61
N ARG A 124 -3.18 -13.81 -3.20
CA ARG A 124 -4.48 -14.45 -3.33
C ARG A 124 -5.55 -13.72 -2.51
N ALA A 125 -5.20 -13.30 -1.28
CA ALA A 125 -6.10 -12.51 -0.45
C ALA A 125 -6.44 -11.16 -1.11
N PHE A 126 -5.43 -10.44 -1.65
CA PHE A 126 -5.65 -9.19 -2.38
C PHE A 126 -6.60 -9.36 -3.56
N THR A 127 -6.36 -10.37 -4.40
CA THR A 127 -7.19 -10.64 -5.59
C THR A 127 -8.65 -10.94 -5.26
N LEU A 128 -8.91 -11.62 -4.13
CA LEU A 128 -10.28 -11.92 -3.71
C LEU A 128 -10.92 -10.75 -2.98
N ALA A 129 -10.18 -10.01 -2.17
CA ALA A 129 -10.71 -8.83 -1.50
C ALA A 129 -11.23 -7.74 -2.47
N GLU A 130 -10.70 -7.67 -3.69
CA GLU A 130 -11.21 -6.77 -4.75
C GLU A 130 -12.67 -7.06 -5.14
N LYS A 131 -13.18 -8.27 -4.81
CA LYS A 131 -14.58 -8.65 -5.07
C LYS A 131 -15.53 -8.30 -3.93
N ALA A 132 -15.00 -7.73 -2.84
CA ALA A 132 -15.85 -7.26 -1.73
C ALA A 132 -16.65 -6.03 -2.17
N GLU A 133 -17.96 -6.09 -2.01
CA GLU A 133 -18.87 -4.99 -2.32
C GLU A 133 -19.21 -4.22 -1.04
N GLY A 134 -18.80 -2.97 -0.97
CA GLY A 134 -19.07 -2.10 0.18
C GLY A 134 -18.19 -2.39 1.41
N SER A 135 -18.50 -1.72 2.52
CA SER A 135 -17.83 -1.93 3.80
C SER A 135 -18.67 -2.84 4.68
N VAL A 136 -18.43 -4.13 4.60
CA VAL A 136 -19.08 -5.14 5.45
C VAL A 136 -18.17 -5.39 6.65
N LYS A 137 -18.72 -5.32 7.87
CA LYS A 137 -18.00 -5.75 9.08
C LYS A 137 -18.09 -7.27 9.19
N VAL A 138 -17.04 -7.88 9.69
CA VAL A 138 -17.00 -9.32 9.98
C VAL A 138 -18.03 -9.66 11.05
N ASP A 139 -18.92 -10.60 10.73
CA ASP A 139 -19.93 -11.15 11.64
C ASP A 139 -19.56 -12.59 12.00
N THR A 140 -19.18 -12.80 13.25
CA THR A 140 -18.74 -14.10 13.76
C THR A 140 -19.86 -15.14 13.79
N SER A 141 -21.12 -14.72 13.74
CA SER A 141 -22.28 -15.63 13.69
C SER A 141 -22.46 -16.34 12.33
N LEU A 142 -21.80 -15.81 11.29
CA LEU A 142 -21.81 -16.35 9.94
C LEU A 142 -20.63 -17.31 9.64
N PHE A 143 -19.79 -17.60 10.63
CA PHE A 143 -18.69 -18.54 10.44
C PHE A 143 -19.22 -19.98 10.35
N GLU A 144 -18.83 -20.71 9.32
CA GLU A 144 -19.21 -22.09 9.08
C GLU A 144 -18.10 -23.10 9.44
N ASN A 145 -16.84 -22.62 9.57
CA ASN A 145 -15.70 -23.47 9.92
C ASN A 145 -14.70 -22.76 10.84
N GLU A 146 -13.76 -23.53 11.40
CA GLU A 146 -12.75 -23.00 12.35
C GLU A 146 -11.73 -22.11 11.65
N GLN A 147 -11.41 -22.34 10.36
CA GLN A 147 -10.43 -21.57 9.62
C GLN A 147 -10.89 -20.12 9.37
N GLU A 148 -12.21 -19.89 9.20
CA GLU A 148 -12.78 -18.54 9.17
C GLU A 148 -12.53 -17.79 10.48
N LYS A 149 -12.74 -18.47 11.59
CA LYS A 149 -12.53 -17.91 12.92
C LYS A 149 -11.06 -17.66 13.23
N GLU A 150 -10.18 -18.61 12.90
CA GLU A 150 -8.74 -18.48 13.08
C GLU A 150 -8.18 -17.30 12.28
N LEU A 151 -8.55 -17.18 11.00
CA LEU A 151 -8.11 -16.06 10.16
C LEU A 151 -8.67 -14.72 10.68
N ALA A 152 -9.96 -14.66 11.02
CA ALA A 152 -10.55 -13.42 11.54
C ALA A 152 -9.87 -12.96 12.84
N GLN A 153 -9.59 -13.87 13.78
CA GLN A 153 -8.88 -13.57 15.02
C GLN A 153 -7.44 -13.12 14.77
N ALA A 154 -6.74 -13.81 13.85
CA ALA A 154 -5.37 -13.46 13.46
C ALA A 154 -5.32 -12.05 12.85
N VAL A 155 -6.27 -11.72 11.97
CA VAL A 155 -6.38 -10.40 11.34
C VAL A 155 -6.75 -9.33 12.36
N GLU A 156 -7.72 -9.58 13.24
CA GLU A 156 -8.13 -8.64 14.29
C GLU A 156 -6.95 -8.27 15.20
N SER A 157 -6.20 -9.29 15.63
CA SER A 157 -5.03 -9.11 16.53
C SER A 157 -3.78 -8.58 15.82
N LEU A 158 -3.76 -8.52 14.49
CA LEU A 158 -2.60 -8.05 13.73
C LEU A 158 -2.41 -6.55 13.93
N GLU A 159 -1.34 -6.18 14.58
CA GLU A 159 -0.87 -4.79 14.71
C GLU A 159 0.51 -4.68 14.09
N LEU A 160 0.60 -4.07 12.90
CA LEU A 160 1.86 -3.88 12.20
C LEU A 160 2.71 -2.80 12.90
N LYS A 161 3.73 -3.23 13.63
CA LYS A 161 4.60 -2.37 14.44
C LYS A 161 6.08 -2.65 14.13
N GLY A 162 6.90 -1.64 14.41
CA GLY A 162 8.35 -1.74 14.21
C GLY A 162 8.81 -1.27 12.84
N SER A 163 9.99 -1.73 12.43
CA SER A 163 10.57 -1.48 11.11
C SER A 163 9.75 -2.11 9.98
N ALA A 164 10.06 -1.77 8.73
CA ALA A 164 9.44 -2.41 7.59
C ALA A 164 9.68 -3.92 7.56
N SER A 165 10.87 -4.38 7.98
CA SER A 165 11.17 -5.81 8.12
C SER A 165 10.28 -6.49 9.17
N ASP A 166 10.12 -5.87 10.36
CA ASP A 166 9.24 -6.41 11.41
C ASP A 166 7.79 -6.53 10.93
N LYS A 167 7.32 -5.55 10.18
CA LYS A 167 5.96 -5.57 9.59
C LYS A 167 5.79 -6.68 8.55
N LEU A 168 6.81 -6.92 7.72
CA LEU A 168 6.81 -8.04 6.77
C LEU A 168 6.79 -9.38 7.48
N ASP A 169 7.61 -9.57 8.51
CA ASP A 169 7.65 -10.80 9.29
C ASP A 169 6.27 -11.08 9.95
N GLN A 170 5.64 -10.03 10.50
CA GLN A 170 4.28 -10.12 11.07
C GLN A 170 3.23 -10.53 10.02
N LEU A 171 3.35 -10.07 8.78
CA LEU A 171 2.47 -10.45 7.68
C LEU A 171 2.77 -11.89 7.20
N PHE A 172 4.04 -12.26 7.06
CA PHE A 172 4.43 -13.57 6.54
C PHE A 172 4.10 -14.72 7.49
N VAL A 173 4.14 -14.47 8.81
CA VAL A 173 3.68 -15.43 9.83
C VAL A 173 2.21 -15.82 9.64
N LEU A 174 1.39 -15.00 8.99
CA LEU A 174 -0.02 -15.32 8.72
C LEU A 174 -0.21 -16.28 7.54
N SER A 175 0.81 -16.53 6.72
CA SER A 175 0.68 -17.36 5.51
C SER A 175 0.07 -18.74 5.76
N PRO A 176 0.47 -19.51 6.78
CA PRO A 176 -0.16 -20.81 7.04
C PRO A 176 -1.65 -20.71 7.40
N VAL A 177 -2.07 -19.65 8.10
CA VAL A 177 -3.47 -19.43 8.47
C VAL A 177 -4.27 -19.00 7.25
N ILE A 178 -3.70 -18.16 6.38
CA ILE A 178 -4.31 -17.74 5.11
C ILE A 178 -4.50 -18.96 4.20
N ASP A 179 -3.48 -19.81 4.07
CA ASP A 179 -3.53 -21.02 3.24
C ASP A 179 -4.54 -22.01 3.78
N ALA A 180 -4.57 -22.27 5.09
CA ALA A 180 -5.56 -23.12 5.73
C ALA A 180 -7.01 -22.62 5.50
N PHE A 181 -7.20 -21.31 5.55
CA PHE A 181 -8.50 -20.71 5.21
C PHE A 181 -8.89 -21.01 3.75
N PHE A 182 -7.99 -20.80 2.81
CA PHE A 182 -8.27 -21.05 1.39
C PHE A 182 -8.45 -22.50 1.02
N ASP A 183 -7.78 -23.41 1.73
CA ASP A 183 -7.87 -24.85 1.47
C ASP A 183 -9.17 -25.47 1.99
N ASN A 184 -9.74 -24.86 3.04
CA ASN A 184 -10.92 -25.40 3.72
C ASN A 184 -12.19 -24.55 3.54
N THR A 185 -12.09 -23.41 2.84
CA THR A 185 -13.20 -22.45 2.74
C THR A 185 -13.46 -22.05 1.30
N MET A 186 -14.65 -22.31 0.81
CA MET A 186 -15.12 -21.79 -0.48
C MET A 186 -15.51 -20.32 -0.32
N VAL A 187 -14.56 -19.39 -0.53
CA VAL A 187 -14.79 -17.95 -0.32
C VAL A 187 -16.01 -17.44 -1.08
N MET A 188 -16.19 -17.87 -2.33
CA MET A 188 -17.32 -17.50 -3.19
C MET A 188 -18.51 -18.45 -2.93
N ALA A 189 -19.03 -18.46 -1.69
CA ALA A 189 -20.19 -19.24 -1.31
C ALA A 189 -21.46 -18.84 -2.09
N GLU A 190 -22.43 -19.75 -2.17
CA GLU A 190 -23.74 -19.46 -2.78
C GLU A 190 -24.55 -18.50 -1.91
N ASP A 191 -24.47 -18.65 -0.60
CA ASP A 191 -25.05 -17.72 0.35
C ASP A 191 -24.32 -16.39 0.31
N ILE A 192 -25.07 -15.34 0.00
CA ILE A 192 -24.52 -13.99 -0.20
C ILE A 192 -23.95 -13.40 1.10
N ASP A 193 -24.57 -13.67 2.24
CA ASP A 193 -24.13 -13.12 3.52
C ASP A 193 -22.84 -13.81 3.97
N VAL A 194 -22.76 -15.12 3.84
CA VAL A 194 -21.55 -15.91 4.09
C VAL A 194 -20.40 -15.48 3.17
N LYS A 195 -20.68 -15.35 1.87
CA LYS A 195 -19.69 -14.85 0.89
C LYS A 195 -19.14 -13.49 1.27
N ASN A 196 -20.03 -12.54 1.56
CA ASN A 196 -19.63 -11.16 1.89
C ASN A 196 -18.85 -11.12 3.21
N ASN A 197 -19.20 -11.94 4.18
CA ASN A 197 -18.48 -12.07 5.44
C ASN A 197 -17.05 -12.61 5.23
N ARG A 198 -16.86 -13.63 4.38
CA ARG A 198 -15.55 -14.18 4.00
C ARG A 198 -14.69 -13.14 3.27
N LEU A 199 -15.30 -12.40 2.36
CA LEU A 199 -14.63 -11.30 1.67
C LEU A 199 -14.27 -10.15 2.62
N ALA A 200 -15.08 -9.88 3.65
CA ALA A 200 -14.79 -8.87 4.66
C ALA A 200 -13.54 -9.22 5.47
N ILE A 201 -13.35 -10.48 5.89
CA ILE A 201 -12.12 -10.93 6.57
C ILE A 201 -10.90 -10.64 5.69
N LEU A 202 -10.97 -11.00 4.41
CA LEU A 202 -9.86 -10.76 3.48
C LEU A 202 -9.62 -9.26 3.23
N ALA A 203 -10.68 -8.45 3.17
CA ALA A 203 -10.56 -7.01 3.01
C ALA A 203 -9.90 -6.35 4.22
N GLU A 204 -10.18 -6.79 5.44
CA GLU A 204 -9.50 -6.31 6.66
C GLU A 204 -8.02 -6.66 6.64
N LEU A 205 -7.66 -7.90 6.27
CA LEU A 205 -6.26 -8.31 6.08
C LEU A 205 -5.55 -7.42 5.05
N VAL A 206 -6.17 -7.25 3.88
CA VAL A 206 -5.62 -6.46 2.77
C VAL A 206 -5.46 -5.00 3.15
N ASN A 207 -6.41 -4.40 3.87
CA ASN A 207 -6.30 -3.03 4.33
C ASN A 207 -5.07 -2.82 5.25
N LYS A 208 -4.78 -3.78 6.13
CA LYS A 208 -3.57 -3.76 6.97
C LYS A 208 -2.32 -3.99 6.13
N ALA A 209 -2.27 -5.03 5.32
CA ALA A 209 -1.10 -5.36 4.51
C ALA A 209 -0.76 -4.26 3.48
N LYS A 210 -1.77 -3.61 2.91
CA LYS A 210 -1.60 -2.53 1.93
C LYS A 210 -0.91 -1.29 2.50
N THR A 211 -0.86 -1.13 3.82
CA THR A 211 -0.05 -0.06 4.43
C THR A 211 1.45 -0.26 4.19
N VAL A 212 1.89 -1.48 3.90
CA VAL A 212 3.28 -1.83 3.58
C VAL A 212 3.48 -1.89 2.07
N ALA A 213 2.70 -2.71 1.37
CA ALA A 213 2.79 -2.89 -0.08
C ALA A 213 1.51 -3.50 -0.65
N ALA A 214 1.30 -3.36 -1.97
CA ALA A 214 0.28 -4.08 -2.72
C ALA A 214 0.85 -5.44 -3.18
N PHE A 215 0.71 -6.46 -2.34
CA PHE A 215 1.34 -7.78 -2.53
C PHE A 215 0.92 -8.50 -3.82
N ASN A 216 -0.24 -8.19 -4.38
CA ASN A 216 -0.69 -8.71 -5.68
C ASN A 216 0.12 -8.21 -6.89
N LEU A 217 1.01 -7.23 -6.71
CA LEU A 217 1.90 -6.72 -7.74
C LEU A 217 3.29 -7.37 -7.72
N LEU A 218 3.61 -8.16 -6.68
CA LEU A 218 4.89 -8.82 -6.53
C LEU A 218 4.97 -10.09 -7.40
N ASN A 219 6.13 -10.30 -8.05
CA ASN A 219 6.39 -11.50 -8.83
C ASN A 219 6.93 -12.63 -7.94
N THR A 220 6.36 -13.82 -8.11
CA THR A 220 6.79 -15.04 -7.40
C THR A 220 7.38 -16.09 -8.35
N LYS A 221 7.66 -15.70 -9.59
CA LYS A 221 8.18 -16.58 -10.66
C LYS A 221 9.69 -16.62 -10.70
#